data_1f0baf700356a227724dd95d4f076bbc
#
_entry.id   1f0baf700356a227724dd95d4f076bbc
#
_cell.length_a   1.000
_cell.length_b   1.000
_cell.length_c   1.000
_cell.angle_alpha   90.00
_cell.angle_beta   90.00
_cell.angle_gamma   90.00
#
_symmetry.space_group_name_H-M   'P 1'
#
loop_
_entity.id
_entity.type
_entity.pdbx_description
1 polymer ?
#
loop_
_entity_poly.entity_id
_entity_poly.type
_entity_poly.pdbx_seq_one_letter_code
_entity_poly.pdbx_strand_id
1 'polypeptide(L)'
;MTRLILDVDTGIDDALALAYLATFDTVDVLGVIGTYGNVSVDTAVRNTSYVLERLGLRHIPVIRGSSHPSWARCFIPDAGCAQFHGTDGLGGFGPACDSSSSDTAFSDIFSDNSGSDTVFSRDYRSLFSVGGYALDD
;
A
#
# COMPACT_ATOMS: atom_id res chain seq x y z
N MET A 1 -21.75 4.49 8.00
CA MET A 1 -20.30 4.23 7.97
C MET A 1 -20.09 2.80 7.51
N THR A 2 -19.43 2.62 6.39
CA THR A 2 -19.16 1.29 5.80
C THR A 2 -17.85 0.77 6.35
N ARG A 3 -17.84 -0.45 6.91
CA ARG A 3 -16.64 -1.06 7.47
C ARG A 3 -16.08 -2.08 6.47
N LEU A 4 -14.78 -1.97 6.18
CA LEU A 4 -14.11 -2.78 5.15
C LEU A 4 -12.89 -3.50 5.74
N ILE A 5 -12.67 -4.71 5.24
CA ILE A 5 -11.37 -5.39 5.27
C ILE A 5 -11.00 -5.58 3.80
N LEU A 6 -9.80 -5.18 3.43
CA LEU A 6 -9.30 -5.28 2.07
C LEU A 6 -8.34 -6.46 1.96
N ASP A 7 -8.36 -7.13 0.81
CA ASP A 7 -7.39 -8.18 0.46
C ASP A 7 -6.77 -7.75 -0.87
N VAL A 8 -5.46 -7.47 -0.86
CA VAL A 8 -4.75 -6.79 -1.95
C VAL A 8 -3.37 -7.42 -2.17
N ASP A 9 -2.89 -7.37 -3.39
CA ASP A 9 -1.54 -7.80 -3.78
C ASP A 9 -0.62 -6.61 -4.14
N THR A 10 -0.85 -5.52 -3.52
CA THR A 10 -0.42 -4.12 -3.63
C THR A 10 0.54 -3.81 -4.76
N GLY A 11 -0.10 -3.56 -5.90
CA GLY A 11 0.45 -2.89 -7.07
C GLY A 11 0.15 -1.39 -7.04
N ILE A 12 0.40 -0.72 -8.16
CA ILE A 12 0.11 0.72 -8.34
C ILE A 12 -1.39 1.01 -8.20
N ASP A 13 -2.23 0.14 -8.75
CA ASP A 13 -3.70 0.26 -8.72
C ASP A 13 -4.27 0.08 -7.31
N ASP A 14 -3.75 -0.87 -6.53
CA ASP A 14 -4.14 -1.04 -5.12
C ASP A 14 -3.69 0.15 -4.27
N ALA A 15 -2.50 0.69 -4.54
CA ALA A 15 -2.03 1.90 -3.87
C ALA A 15 -2.98 3.08 -4.14
N LEU A 16 -3.44 3.22 -5.39
CA LEU A 16 -4.43 4.22 -5.77
C LEU A 16 -5.79 3.96 -5.11
N ALA A 17 -6.23 2.70 -5.06
CA ALA A 17 -7.48 2.32 -4.39
C ALA A 17 -7.45 2.64 -2.89
N LEU A 18 -6.36 2.34 -2.19
CA LEU A 18 -6.16 2.70 -0.78
C LEU A 18 -6.21 4.23 -0.58
N ALA A 19 -5.53 4.98 -1.45
CA ALA A 19 -5.55 6.43 -1.40
C ALA A 19 -6.96 6.98 -1.65
N TYR A 20 -7.69 6.41 -2.60
CA TYR A 20 -9.07 6.80 -2.89
C TYR A 20 -10.01 6.51 -1.71
N LEU A 21 -9.94 5.31 -1.13
CA LEU A 21 -10.75 4.96 0.04
C LEU A 21 -10.47 5.88 1.23
N ALA A 22 -9.24 6.34 1.38
CA ALA A 22 -8.85 7.29 2.43
C ALA A 22 -9.54 8.67 2.30
N THR A 23 -10.14 9.00 1.15
CA THR A 23 -10.86 10.27 0.95
C THR A 23 -12.26 10.27 1.53
N PHE A 24 -12.83 9.11 1.89
CA PHE A 24 -14.19 8.99 2.35
C PHE A 24 -14.31 8.95 3.86
N ASP A 25 -14.93 9.95 4.48
CA ASP A 25 -15.22 9.97 5.91
C ASP A 25 -16.27 8.90 6.32
N THR A 26 -16.98 8.33 5.34
CA THR A 26 -18.02 7.31 5.55
C THR A 26 -17.49 5.89 5.49
N VAL A 27 -16.19 5.71 5.19
CA VAL A 27 -15.51 4.41 5.10
C VAL A 27 -14.58 4.25 6.29
N ASP A 28 -14.66 3.08 6.92
CA ASP A 28 -13.80 2.66 8.02
C ASP A 28 -13.05 1.39 7.60
N VAL A 29 -11.77 1.51 7.28
CA VAL A 29 -10.91 0.37 6.92
C VAL A 29 -10.39 -0.26 8.19
N LEU A 30 -10.88 -1.45 8.52
CA LEU A 30 -10.53 -2.19 9.72
C LEU A 30 -9.18 -2.87 9.65
N GLY A 31 -8.73 -3.19 8.46
CA GLY A 31 -7.46 -3.86 8.19
C GLY A 31 -7.26 -4.13 6.71
N VAL A 32 -6.02 -4.39 6.34
CA VAL A 32 -5.65 -4.76 4.98
C VAL A 32 -4.84 -6.05 5.02
N ILE A 33 -5.21 -7.02 4.21
CA ILE A 33 -4.52 -8.29 4.04
C ILE A 33 -3.66 -8.17 2.78
N GLY A 34 -2.36 -8.33 2.92
CA GLY A 34 -1.45 -8.42 1.77
C GLY A 34 -1.33 -9.87 1.32
N THR A 35 -1.61 -10.15 0.05
CA THR A 35 -1.54 -11.49 -0.55
C THR A 35 -0.56 -11.51 -1.72
N TYR A 36 -0.36 -12.69 -2.30
CA TYR A 36 0.42 -12.86 -3.53
C TYR A 36 -0.41 -12.45 -4.76
N GLY A 37 0.24 -11.98 -5.79
CA GLY A 37 -0.39 -11.63 -7.08
C GLY A 37 0.54 -10.80 -7.95
N ASN A 38 0.38 -9.49 -8.03
CA ASN A 38 1.29 -8.60 -8.77
C ASN A 38 2.73 -8.70 -8.27
N VAL A 39 2.87 -8.96 -6.96
CA VAL A 39 4.15 -9.14 -6.27
C VAL A 39 4.08 -10.34 -5.31
N SER A 40 5.19 -10.67 -4.66
CA SER A 40 5.19 -11.66 -3.57
C SER A 40 4.40 -11.13 -2.37
N VAL A 41 3.89 -12.02 -1.54
CA VAL A 41 3.15 -11.65 -0.33
C VAL A 41 3.96 -10.72 0.60
N ASP A 42 5.25 -10.95 0.73
CA ASP A 42 6.11 -10.12 1.57
C ASP A 42 6.28 -8.72 1.00
N THR A 43 6.39 -8.61 -0.32
CA THR A 43 6.38 -7.32 -1.02
C THR A 43 5.02 -6.64 -0.90
N ALA A 44 3.91 -7.36 -1.06
CA ALA A 44 2.56 -6.81 -0.90
C ALA A 44 2.34 -6.22 0.49
N VAL A 45 2.69 -6.95 1.54
CA VAL A 45 2.59 -6.47 2.94
C VAL A 45 3.44 -5.21 3.15
N ARG A 46 4.68 -5.22 2.68
CA ARG A 46 5.58 -4.06 2.77
C ARG A 46 5.01 -2.85 2.02
N ASN A 47 4.57 -3.04 0.79
CA ASN A 47 4.00 -1.97 -0.04
C ASN A 47 2.72 -1.40 0.58
N THR A 48 1.82 -2.28 1.05
CA THR A 48 0.60 -1.85 1.77
C THR A 48 0.95 -0.98 2.97
N SER A 49 1.87 -1.45 3.82
CA SER A 49 2.30 -0.71 5.00
C SER A 49 2.91 0.65 4.63
N TYR A 50 3.74 0.67 3.60
CA TYR A 50 4.34 1.91 3.10
C TYR A 50 3.27 2.89 2.59
N VAL A 51 2.31 2.43 1.79
CA VAL A 51 1.22 3.28 1.26
C VAL A 51 0.37 3.84 2.40
N LEU A 52 -0.07 2.99 3.34
CA LEU A 52 -0.86 3.44 4.49
C LEU A 52 -0.10 4.46 5.34
N GLU A 53 1.20 4.27 5.51
CA GLU A 53 2.03 5.25 6.20
C GLU A 53 2.07 6.59 5.47
N ARG A 54 2.28 6.59 4.16
CA ARG A 54 2.27 7.81 3.34
C ARG A 54 0.93 8.54 3.35
N LEU A 55 -0.17 7.80 3.57
CA LEU A 55 -1.53 8.34 3.72
C LEU A 55 -1.85 8.78 5.16
N GLY A 56 -0.93 8.64 6.12
CA GLY A 56 -1.18 8.97 7.53
C GLY A 56 -2.08 7.94 8.25
N LEU A 57 -2.23 6.74 7.69
CA LEU A 57 -3.14 5.67 8.14
C LEU A 57 -2.40 4.51 8.83
N ARG A 58 -1.28 4.77 9.50
CA ARG A 58 -0.47 3.76 10.21
C ARG A 58 -1.24 2.94 11.25
N HIS A 59 -2.36 3.45 11.72
CA HIS A 59 -3.20 2.75 12.70
C HIS A 59 -3.97 1.57 12.11
N ILE A 60 -4.07 1.47 10.77
CA ILE A 60 -4.73 0.36 10.09
C ILE A 60 -3.79 -0.83 10.08
N PRO A 61 -4.18 -1.98 10.68
CA PRO A 61 -3.33 -3.17 10.71
C PRO A 61 -3.17 -3.76 9.32
N VAL A 62 -1.93 -4.13 8.98
CA VAL A 62 -1.61 -4.90 7.79
C VAL A 62 -1.31 -6.33 8.19
N ILE A 63 -2.01 -7.27 7.58
CA ILE A 63 -1.96 -8.69 7.91
C ILE A 63 -1.37 -9.45 6.72
N ARG A 64 -0.44 -10.34 7.00
CA ARG A 64 0.12 -11.23 5.99
C ARG A 64 -0.88 -12.32 5.65
N GLY A 65 -1.34 -12.33 4.40
CA GLY A 65 -2.25 -13.34 3.86
C GLY A 65 -1.53 -14.54 3.26
N SER A 66 -2.17 -15.18 2.28
CA SER A 66 -1.61 -16.33 1.59
C SER A 66 -0.38 -15.96 0.76
N SER A 67 0.59 -16.88 0.72
CA SER A 67 1.80 -16.73 -0.11
C SER A 67 1.72 -17.42 -1.47
N HIS A 68 0.71 -18.24 -1.68
CA HIS A 68 0.50 -19.00 -2.91
C HIS A 68 -0.93 -19.54 -2.99
N PRO A 69 -1.42 -19.95 -4.17
CA PRO A 69 -2.70 -20.64 -4.33
C PRO A 69 -2.74 -21.96 -3.56
N SER A 70 -3.92 -22.39 -3.15
CA SER A 70 -4.13 -23.63 -2.38
C SER A 70 -3.69 -24.90 -3.14
N TRP A 71 -3.63 -24.86 -4.46
CA TRP A 71 -3.22 -25.98 -5.32
C TRP A 71 -1.73 -25.96 -5.70
N ALA A 72 -0.98 -24.94 -5.31
CA ALA A 72 0.45 -24.81 -5.59
C ALA A 72 1.26 -24.76 -4.30
N ARG A 73 2.56 -25.08 -4.38
CA ARG A 73 3.48 -25.01 -3.24
C ARG A 73 4.22 -23.69 -3.12
N CYS A 74 4.21 -22.90 -4.19
CA CYS A 74 4.86 -21.60 -4.26
C CYS A 74 4.12 -20.73 -5.28
N PHE A 75 4.41 -19.44 -5.22
CA PHE A 75 3.98 -18.45 -6.20
C PHE A 75 5.18 -17.64 -6.66
N ILE A 76 5.26 -17.43 -7.96
CA ILE A 76 6.26 -16.57 -8.60
C ILE A 76 5.47 -15.53 -9.39
N PRO A 77 5.65 -14.23 -9.10
CA PRO A 77 4.99 -13.17 -9.87
C PRO A 77 5.30 -13.28 -11.36
N ASP A 78 4.31 -13.03 -12.20
CA ASP A 78 4.48 -13.02 -13.65
C ASP A 78 5.37 -11.83 -14.07
N ALA A 79 6.26 -12.07 -15.02
CA ALA A 79 7.13 -11.02 -15.57
C ALA A 79 6.32 -9.87 -16.21
N GLY A 80 5.09 -10.14 -16.70
CA GLY A 80 4.16 -9.14 -17.18
C GLY A 80 3.72 -8.17 -16.09
N CYS A 81 3.55 -8.63 -14.85
CA CYS A 81 3.20 -7.75 -13.73
C CYS A 81 4.27 -6.67 -13.51
N ALA A 82 5.55 -7.04 -13.63
CA ALA A 82 6.65 -6.09 -13.49
C ALA A 82 6.68 -5.01 -14.59
N GLN A 83 6.09 -5.26 -15.75
CA GLN A 83 5.98 -4.24 -16.82
C GLN A 83 4.98 -3.14 -16.45
N PHE A 84 3.94 -3.47 -15.69
CA PHE A 84 2.90 -2.51 -15.29
C PHE A 84 3.17 -1.88 -13.95
N HIS A 85 3.63 -2.67 -12.97
CA HIS A 85 3.78 -2.23 -11.58
C HIS A 85 5.23 -1.95 -11.17
N GLY A 86 6.21 -2.20 -12.05
CA GLY A 86 7.62 -2.17 -11.70
C GLY A 86 8.04 -3.42 -10.90
N THR A 87 9.34 -3.61 -10.74
CA THR A 87 9.89 -4.77 -10.00
C THR A 87 9.61 -4.73 -8.50
N ASP A 88 9.36 -3.53 -7.98
CA ASP A 88 9.00 -3.28 -6.57
C ASP A 88 7.48 -3.29 -6.34
N GLY A 89 6.68 -3.34 -7.42
CA GLY A 89 5.22 -3.28 -7.38
C GLY A 89 4.64 -1.85 -7.31
N LEU A 90 5.46 -0.83 -7.14
CA LEU A 90 5.03 0.58 -7.00
C LEU A 90 5.70 1.52 -8.02
N GLY A 91 6.10 0.98 -9.18
CA GLY A 91 6.66 1.78 -10.28
C GLY A 91 8.03 2.40 -9.97
N GLY A 92 8.78 1.84 -9.04
CA GLY A 92 10.06 2.37 -8.58
C GLY A 92 9.93 3.39 -7.43
N PHE A 93 8.71 3.61 -6.93
CA PHE A 93 8.43 4.52 -5.80
C PHE A 93 8.22 3.80 -4.47
N GLY A 94 8.36 2.48 -4.46
CA GLY A 94 8.26 1.67 -3.25
C GLY A 94 9.45 1.87 -2.31
N PRO A 95 9.35 1.33 -1.08
CA PRO A 95 10.46 1.34 -0.14
C PRO A 95 11.64 0.56 -0.72
N ALA A 96 12.86 1.09 -0.55
CA ALA A 96 14.07 0.44 -1.03
C ALA A 96 14.17 -1.00 -0.51
N CYS A 97 14.45 -1.94 -1.41
CA CYS A 97 14.80 -3.29 -1.02
C CYS A 97 16.29 -3.30 -0.69
N ASP A 98 16.65 -3.13 0.57
CA ASP A 98 18.01 -3.44 1.00
C ASP A 98 18.20 -4.96 0.94
N SER A 99 18.91 -5.40 -0.10
CA SER A 99 19.29 -6.81 -0.29
C SER A 99 20.32 -7.31 0.73
N SER A 100 20.59 -6.57 1.80
CA SER A 100 21.64 -6.85 2.75
C SER A 100 21.30 -6.66 4.22
N SER A 101 20.03 -6.61 4.63
CA SER A 101 19.72 -6.55 6.05
C SER A 101 18.88 -7.72 6.50
N SER A 102 19.55 -8.65 7.18
CA SER A 102 18.97 -9.42 8.26
C SER A 102 18.30 -8.47 9.25
N ASP A 103 17.01 -8.66 9.51
CA ASP A 103 16.26 -8.20 10.69
C ASP A 103 16.48 -6.74 11.16
N THR A 104 16.60 -5.77 10.26
CA THR A 104 16.40 -4.39 10.68
C THR A 104 14.92 -4.16 10.85
N ALA A 105 14.52 -3.90 12.07
CA ALA A 105 13.12 -3.65 12.40
C ALA A 105 12.59 -2.54 11.48
N PHE A 106 11.40 -2.74 10.97
CA PHE A 106 10.66 -1.81 10.10
C PHE A 106 10.66 -0.35 10.63
N SER A 107 10.88 -0.19 11.94
CA SER A 107 11.05 1.09 12.62
C SER A 107 12.31 1.87 12.23
N ASP A 108 13.37 1.20 11.75
CA ASP A 108 14.65 1.85 11.47
C ASP A 108 14.73 2.45 10.06
N ILE A 109 13.82 2.02 9.16
CA ILE A 109 13.70 2.57 7.81
C ILE A 109 13.11 3.99 7.81
N PHE A 110 12.46 4.40 8.89
CA PHE A 110 11.72 5.66 9.00
C PHE A 110 12.27 6.63 10.05
N SER A 111 13.46 6.40 10.57
CA SER A 111 14.14 7.35 11.43
C SER A 111 14.86 8.45 10.63
N ASP A 112 14.20 9.04 9.63
CA ASP A 112 14.66 10.31 9.09
C ASP A 112 14.21 11.42 10.04
N ASN A 113 15.21 11.91 10.75
CA ASN A 113 15.13 12.88 11.83
C ASN A 113 15.00 14.32 11.28
N SER A 114 14.20 14.52 10.25
CA SER A 114 13.82 15.86 9.80
C SER A 114 12.41 16.18 10.30
N GLY A 115 12.39 16.88 11.44
CA GLY A 115 11.17 17.46 11.98
C GLY A 115 10.50 18.41 10.98
N SER A 116 9.58 17.89 10.22
CA SER A 116 8.50 18.66 9.65
C SER A 116 7.27 17.78 9.61
N ASP A 117 6.41 18.01 10.59
CA ASP A 117 5.00 17.69 10.55
C ASP A 117 4.39 18.33 9.32
N THR A 118 4.49 17.70 8.22
CA THR A 118 3.68 18.05 7.07
C THR A 118 3.98 17.05 5.98
N VAL A 119 3.03 16.22 5.62
CA VAL A 119 2.80 16.11 4.19
C VAL A 119 1.45 15.51 3.84
N PHE A 120 0.78 14.88 4.77
CA PHE A 120 -0.61 14.53 4.53
C PHE A 120 -1.50 15.02 5.68
N SER A 121 -1.58 16.36 5.83
CA SER A 121 -2.80 16.95 6.38
C SER A 121 -3.94 16.48 5.49
N ARG A 122 -5.13 16.29 6.04
CA ARG A 122 -6.39 15.80 5.42
C ARG A 122 -6.77 16.39 4.05
N ASP A 123 -5.83 16.90 3.27
CA ASP A 123 -6.03 17.62 2.02
C ASP A 123 -5.63 16.81 0.78
N TYR A 124 -5.60 15.46 0.90
CA TYR A 124 -5.49 14.59 -0.27
C TYR A 124 -6.71 14.70 -1.21
N ARG A 125 -7.82 15.34 -0.77
CA ARG A 125 -8.94 15.72 -1.65
C ARG A 125 -8.47 16.62 -2.78
N SER A 126 -7.43 17.43 -2.56
CA SER A 126 -6.85 18.28 -3.61
C SER A 126 -6.11 17.49 -4.69
N LEU A 127 -5.65 16.26 -4.40
CA LEU A 127 -4.96 15.41 -5.37
C LEU A 127 -5.92 14.85 -6.43
N PHE A 128 -7.21 14.79 -6.14
CA PHE A 128 -8.23 14.29 -7.05
C PHE A 128 -9.08 15.40 -7.70
N SER A 129 -8.78 16.65 -7.43
CA SER A 129 -9.44 17.81 -8.07
C SER A 129 -8.91 18.14 -9.46
N VAL A 130 -8.20 17.19 -10.10
CA VAL A 130 -7.78 17.35 -11.49
C VAL A 130 -8.96 17.01 -12.39
N GLY A 131 -9.70 18.05 -12.81
CA GLY A 131 -10.70 17.95 -13.86
C GLY A 131 -12.14 18.10 -13.43
N GLY A 132 -12.50 19.12 -12.67
CA GLY A 132 -13.84 19.73 -12.72
C GLY A 132 -15.05 18.86 -12.38
N TYR A 133 -14.86 17.72 -11.73
CA TYR A 133 -15.97 16.95 -11.18
C TYR A 133 -16.12 17.31 -9.70
N ALA A 134 -17.02 18.25 -9.43
CA ALA A 134 -17.59 18.40 -8.10
C ALA A 134 -18.31 17.11 -7.77
N LEU A 135 -17.92 16.43 -6.71
CA LEU A 135 -18.75 15.42 -6.09
C LEU A 135 -19.84 16.21 -5.37
N ASP A 136 -21.02 16.28 -6.00
CA ASP A 136 -22.21 16.81 -5.36
C ASP A 136 -22.57 15.90 -4.19
N ASP A 137 -22.94 16.50 -3.06
CA ASP A 137 -23.38 15.87 -1.81
C ASP A 137 -24.53 14.88 -1.98
#